data_f2f0c1b6393e6226f1860e9ad40f4d2c
#
_entry.id   f2f0c1b6393e6226f1860e9ad40f4d2c
#
_cell.length_a   1.000
_cell.length_b   1.000
_cell.length_c   1.000
_cell.angle_alpha   90.00
_cell.angle_beta   90.00
_cell.angle_gamma   90.00
#
_symmetry.space_group_name_H-M   'P 1'
#
loop_
_entity.id
_entity.type
_entity.pdbx_description
1 polymer ?
#
loop_
_entity_poly.entity_id
_entity_poly.type
_entity_poly.pdbx_seq_one_letter_code
_entity_poly.pdbx_strand_id
1 'polypeptide(L)'
;MDAEIQTLAPAELTVAPEASPCHALDPRIRRTRELLQHALARLLETKDFEKISVHDITDAATLNRATFYAHYPDKFALLECMVAARFQALLDARGVVFDGTCQSALTAIVLGVCDFLAGSPCHGPSRDRQMEPHMESAVVAVVRQMLLSGLKLHPPAGPVSPEMLSAATSWAIYGAAKEWFQTPNRPPSEEVAQTVVRLIDPILHPAPSL
;
A
#
# COMPACT_ATOMS: atom_id res chain seq x y z
N MET A 1 27.06 48.50 24.61
CA MET A 1 25.88 47.78 25.21
C MET A 1 25.36 46.87 24.12
N ASP A 2 26.11 45.78 23.98
CA ASP A 2 26.00 44.83 22.88
C ASP A 2 25.03 43.71 23.30
N ALA A 3 23.95 43.57 22.53
CA ALA A 3 22.96 42.48 22.74
C ALA A 3 23.34 41.29 21.86
N GLU A 4 23.88 40.25 22.47
CA GLU A 4 24.12 38.96 21.84
C GLU A 4 22.79 38.30 21.46
N ILE A 5 22.63 38.12 20.17
CA ILE A 5 21.55 37.29 19.62
C ILE A 5 21.99 35.81 19.71
N GLN A 6 21.48 35.10 20.68
CA GLN A 6 21.66 33.66 20.77
C GLN A 6 20.88 32.97 19.63
N THR A 7 21.64 32.42 18.69
CA THR A 7 21.13 31.55 17.60
C THR A 7 20.71 30.21 18.22
N LEU A 8 19.40 29.97 18.28
CA LEU A 8 18.84 28.64 18.58
C LEU A 8 19.13 27.69 17.41
N ALA A 9 19.84 26.62 17.69
CA ALA A 9 20.05 25.52 16.77
C ALA A 9 18.70 24.82 16.42
N PRO A 10 18.50 24.40 15.16
CA PRO A 10 17.29 23.68 14.78
C PRO A 10 17.25 22.31 15.46
N ALA A 11 16.13 22.01 16.11
CA ALA A 11 15.84 20.70 16.66
C ALA A 11 15.87 19.65 15.54
N GLU A 12 16.71 18.64 15.68
CA GLU A 12 16.72 17.46 14.84
C GLU A 12 15.34 16.78 14.92
N LEU A 13 14.56 16.88 13.84
CA LEU A 13 13.40 16.00 13.63
C LEU A 13 13.93 14.57 13.49
N THR A 14 13.76 13.78 14.51
CA THR A 14 13.97 12.34 14.47
C THR A 14 12.97 11.76 13.47
N VAL A 15 13.42 11.50 12.25
CA VAL A 15 12.64 10.80 11.23
C VAL A 15 12.36 9.40 11.78
N ALA A 16 11.09 9.08 11.93
CA ALA A 16 10.66 7.72 12.29
C ALA A 16 11.26 6.72 11.28
N PRO A 17 11.70 5.53 11.72
CA PRO A 17 12.33 4.57 10.82
C PRO A 17 11.35 4.18 9.72
N GLU A 18 11.78 4.39 8.47
CA GLU A 18 11.07 3.93 7.27
C GLU A 18 10.73 2.44 7.43
N ALA A 19 9.48 2.10 7.17
CA ALA A 19 9.00 0.73 7.19
C ALA A 19 9.83 -0.13 6.23
N SER A 20 10.79 -0.86 6.77
CA SER A 20 11.64 -1.77 6.01
C SER A 20 10.79 -2.89 5.41
N PRO A 21 11.02 -3.27 4.14
CA PRO A 21 10.31 -4.36 3.50
C PRO A 21 10.51 -5.67 4.27
N CYS A 22 9.45 -6.48 4.37
CA CYS A 22 9.39 -7.73 5.14
C CYS A 22 10.41 -8.82 4.76
N HIS A 23 11.34 -8.57 3.86
CA HIS A 23 12.21 -9.60 3.26
C HIS A 23 13.47 -10.00 4.05
N ALA A 24 13.83 -9.31 5.13
CA ALA A 24 15.05 -9.60 5.90
C ALA A 24 14.79 -9.92 7.40
N LEU A 25 13.57 -10.33 7.75
CA LEU A 25 13.24 -10.63 9.14
C LEU A 25 13.68 -12.05 9.53
N ASP A 26 14.14 -12.19 10.79
CA ASP A 26 14.35 -13.48 11.45
C ASP A 26 13.17 -14.44 11.16
N PRO A 27 13.41 -15.69 10.77
CA PRO A 27 12.35 -16.66 10.47
C PRO A 27 11.29 -16.80 11.56
N ARG A 28 11.66 -16.58 12.83
CA ARG A 28 10.73 -16.61 13.98
C ARG A 28 9.78 -15.41 13.93
N ILE A 29 10.30 -14.22 13.64
CA ILE A 29 9.50 -13.00 13.50
C ILE A 29 8.51 -13.15 12.36
N ARG A 30 8.97 -13.66 11.21
CA ARG A 30 8.11 -13.90 10.04
C ARG A 30 6.99 -14.87 10.39
N ARG A 31 7.29 -16.02 10.99
CA ARG A 31 6.29 -17.01 11.39
C ARG A 31 5.25 -16.44 12.35
N THR A 32 5.66 -15.64 13.32
CA THR A 32 4.73 -14.99 14.26
C THR A 32 3.81 -14.02 13.54
N ARG A 33 4.32 -13.22 12.60
CA ARG A 33 3.51 -12.31 11.78
C ARG A 33 2.50 -13.07 10.91
N GLU A 34 2.92 -14.15 10.27
CA GLU A 34 2.05 -15.03 9.49
C GLU A 34 0.91 -15.61 10.33
N LEU A 35 1.20 -16.09 11.55
CA LEU A 35 0.17 -16.60 12.45
C LEU A 35 -0.86 -15.54 12.83
N LEU A 36 -0.42 -14.31 13.13
CA LEU A 36 -1.32 -13.20 13.45
C LEU A 36 -2.18 -12.77 12.26
N GLN A 37 -1.59 -12.72 11.06
CA GLN A 37 -2.32 -12.39 9.83
C GLN A 37 -3.37 -13.46 9.49
N HIS A 38 -3.03 -14.74 9.60
CA HIS A 38 -3.96 -15.85 9.39
C HIS A 38 -5.10 -15.83 10.42
N ALA A 39 -4.79 -15.53 11.68
CA ALA A 39 -5.81 -15.41 12.72
C ALA A 39 -6.80 -14.27 12.41
N LEU A 40 -6.30 -13.10 12.01
CA LEU A 40 -7.17 -11.97 11.61
C LEU A 40 -8.00 -12.34 10.38
N ALA A 41 -7.41 -12.95 9.35
CA ALA A 41 -8.12 -13.35 8.14
C ALA A 41 -9.32 -14.29 8.45
N ARG A 42 -9.11 -15.31 9.30
CA ARG A 42 -10.16 -16.23 9.75
C ARG A 42 -11.26 -15.52 10.55
N LEU A 43 -10.89 -14.59 11.41
CA LEU A 43 -11.88 -13.85 12.20
C LEU A 43 -12.76 -12.96 11.29
N LEU A 44 -12.19 -12.37 10.26
CA LEU A 44 -12.91 -11.56 9.27
C LEU A 44 -13.93 -12.34 8.44
N GLU A 45 -13.83 -13.67 8.37
CA GLU A 45 -14.84 -14.51 7.72
C GLU A 45 -16.16 -14.52 8.51
N THR A 46 -16.10 -14.34 9.83
CA THR A 46 -17.24 -14.54 10.73
C THR A 46 -17.64 -13.32 11.53
N LYS A 47 -16.75 -12.32 11.67
CA LYS A 47 -16.96 -11.11 12.48
C LYS A 47 -16.63 -9.87 11.68
N ASP A 48 -17.35 -8.77 11.95
CA ASP A 48 -17.00 -7.43 11.51
C ASP A 48 -15.69 -7.00 12.18
N PHE A 49 -14.82 -6.31 11.47
CA PHE A 49 -13.51 -5.89 11.97
C PHE A 49 -13.61 -5.03 13.24
N GLU A 50 -14.63 -4.17 13.33
CA GLU A 50 -14.89 -3.34 14.53
C GLU A 50 -15.01 -4.18 15.80
N LYS A 51 -15.66 -5.34 15.69
CA LYS A 51 -15.93 -6.27 16.80
C LYS A 51 -14.74 -7.18 17.11
N ILE A 52 -13.68 -7.19 16.26
CA ILE A 52 -12.48 -7.98 16.51
C ILE A 52 -11.54 -7.19 17.41
N SER A 53 -11.21 -7.77 18.57
CA SER A 53 -10.23 -7.24 19.51
C SER A 53 -8.85 -7.88 19.30
N VAL A 54 -7.80 -7.23 19.86
CA VAL A 54 -6.45 -7.84 19.89
C VAL A 54 -6.47 -9.15 20.69
N HIS A 55 -7.34 -9.29 21.67
CA HIS A 55 -7.52 -10.54 22.43
C HIS A 55 -8.05 -11.65 21.52
N ASP A 56 -9.10 -11.41 20.73
CA ASP A 56 -9.61 -12.40 19.76
C ASP A 56 -8.52 -12.87 18.80
N ILE A 57 -7.69 -11.92 18.29
CA ILE A 57 -6.60 -12.24 17.37
C ILE A 57 -5.54 -13.12 18.02
N THR A 58 -5.12 -12.74 19.25
CA THR A 58 -4.08 -13.51 19.97
C THR A 58 -4.56 -14.88 20.38
N ASP A 59 -5.81 -15.03 20.79
CA ASP A 59 -6.44 -16.31 21.10
C ASP A 59 -6.48 -17.20 19.84
N ALA A 60 -6.97 -16.67 18.72
CA ALA A 60 -7.04 -17.39 17.45
C ALA A 60 -5.65 -17.78 16.91
N ALA A 61 -4.61 -17.00 17.23
CA ALA A 61 -3.22 -17.27 16.85
C ALA A 61 -2.48 -18.17 17.87
N THR A 62 -3.09 -18.45 19.03
CA THR A 62 -2.45 -19.13 20.17
C THR A 62 -1.18 -18.41 20.64
N LEU A 63 -1.24 -17.10 20.72
CA LEU A 63 -0.16 -16.21 21.14
C LEU A 63 -0.60 -15.32 22.31
N ASN A 64 0.34 -14.74 23.03
CA ASN A 64 0.01 -13.77 24.08
C ASN A 64 -0.03 -12.35 23.55
N ARG A 65 -0.70 -11.44 24.28
CA ARG A 65 -0.82 -10.02 23.91
C ARG A 65 0.53 -9.29 23.82
N ALA A 66 1.51 -9.67 24.68
CA ALA A 66 2.83 -9.05 24.63
C ALA A 66 3.53 -9.38 23.30
N THR A 67 3.39 -10.61 22.81
CA THR A 67 3.89 -11.02 21.48
C THR A 67 3.23 -10.21 20.37
N PHE A 68 1.91 -9.96 20.45
CA PHE A 68 1.23 -9.11 19.46
C PHE A 68 1.86 -7.71 19.41
N TYR A 69 1.96 -7.04 20.56
CA TYR A 69 2.49 -5.67 20.63
C TYR A 69 3.99 -5.55 20.33
N ALA A 70 4.75 -6.65 20.39
CA ALA A 70 6.13 -6.69 19.91
C ALA A 70 6.22 -6.62 18.36
N HIS A 71 5.12 -6.91 17.64
CA HIS A 71 5.07 -6.94 16.17
C HIS A 71 4.21 -5.85 15.57
N TYR A 72 3.13 -5.45 16.23
CA TYR A 72 2.15 -4.49 15.73
C TYR A 72 1.67 -3.57 16.86
N PRO A 73 1.61 -2.25 16.65
CA PRO A 73 1.12 -1.31 17.64
C PRO A 73 -0.39 -1.49 17.93
N ASP A 74 -1.14 -1.93 16.93
CA ASP A 74 -2.58 -2.13 17.00
C ASP A 74 -3.09 -3.10 15.91
N LYS A 75 -4.41 -3.37 15.92
CA LYS A 75 -5.04 -4.26 14.93
C LYS A 75 -5.09 -3.66 13.51
N PHE A 76 -5.02 -2.34 13.39
CA PHE A 76 -5.04 -1.66 12.10
C PHE A 76 -3.71 -1.84 11.37
N ALA A 77 -2.59 -1.71 12.08
CA ALA A 77 -1.26 -2.00 11.53
C ALA A 77 -1.11 -3.47 11.09
N LEU A 78 -1.72 -4.42 11.83
CA LEU A 78 -1.80 -5.81 11.40
C LEU A 78 -2.64 -5.95 10.11
N LEU A 79 -3.80 -5.28 10.04
CA LEU A 79 -4.65 -5.27 8.85
C LEU A 79 -3.90 -4.74 7.63
N GLU A 80 -3.26 -3.57 7.75
CA GLU A 80 -2.47 -2.97 6.68
C GLU A 80 -1.38 -3.92 6.17
N CYS A 81 -0.64 -4.56 7.09
CA CYS A 81 0.40 -5.52 6.73
C CYS A 81 -0.18 -6.75 6.00
N MET A 82 -1.32 -7.27 6.45
CA MET A 82 -2.01 -8.40 5.82
C MET A 82 -2.51 -8.03 4.41
N VAL A 83 -3.10 -6.86 4.25
CA VAL A 83 -3.59 -6.35 2.95
C VAL A 83 -2.43 -6.14 2.00
N ALA A 84 -1.35 -5.49 2.45
CA ALA A 84 -0.15 -5.28 1.65
C ALA A 84 0.47 -6.60 1.17
N ALA A 85 0.61 -7.58 2.06
CA ALA A 85 1.14 -8.90 1.72
C ALA A 85 0.27 -9.63 0.68
N ARG A 86 -1.07 -9.58 0.85
CA ARG A 86 -2.01 -10.20 -0.09
C ARG A 86 -1.98 -9.53 -1.47
N PHE A 87 -1.92 -8.21 -1.50
CA PHE A 87 -1.84 -7.47 -2.74
C PHE A 87 -0.51 -7.68 -3.45
N GLN A 88 0.62 -7.67 -2.71
CA GLN A 88 1.93 -8.00 -3.25
C GLN A 88 1.95 -9.40 -3.87
N ALA A 89 1.42 -10.42 -3.17
CA ALA A 89 1.33 -11.78 -3.70
C ALA A 89 0.50 -11.86 -5.00
N LEU A 90 -0.56 -11.05 -5.12
CA LEU A 90 -1.35 -10.96 -6.36
C LEU A 90 -0.53 -10.38 -7.52
N LEU A 91 0.26 -9.34 -7.27
CA LEU A 91 1.15 -8.75 -8.29
C LEU A 91 2.29 -9.70 -8.67
N ASP A 92 2.87 -10.38 -7.70
CA ASP A 92 3.94 -11.38 -7.92
C ASP A 92 3.44 -12.56 -8.76
N ALA A 93 2.23 -13.06 -8.47
CA ALA A 93 1.59 -14.14 -9.24
C ALA A 93 1.34 -13.75 -10.71
N ARG A 94 1.24 -12.45 -11.00
CA ARG A 94 1.11 -11.89 -12.35
C ARG A 94 2.46 -11.59 -13.01
N GLY A 95 3.56 -11.80 -12.30
CA GLY A 95 4.90 -11.47 -12.78
C GLY A 95 5.10 -9.98 -13.03
N VAL A 96 4.41 -9.11 -12.28
CA VAL A 96 4.50 -7.66 -12.47
C VAL A 96 5.84 -7.15 -11.97
N VAL A 97 6.67 -6.66 -12.90
CA VAL A 97 7.95 -6.00 -12.60
C VAL A 97 7.97 -4.66 -13.33
N PHE A 98 8.00 -3.58 -12.57
CA PHE A 98 8.11 -2.24 -13.12
C PHE A 98 9.55 -1.74 -13.04
N ASP A 99 10.14 -1.47 -14.19
CA ASP A 99 11.53 -1.01 -14.32
C ASP A 99 11.67 0.51 -14.48
N GLY A 100 10.56 1.24 -14.46
CA GLY A 100 10.53 2.69 -14.67
C GLY A 100 10.14 3.11 -16.09
N THR A 101 10.10 2.19 -17.06
CA THR A 101 9.86 2.51 -18.49
C THR A 101 8.73 1.70 -19.11
N CYS A 102 8.40 0.55 -18.56
CA CYS A 102 7.52 -0.43 -19.18
C CYS A 102 6.03 -0.08 -18.99
N GLN A 103 5.37 0.37 -20.07
CA GLN A 103 3.94 0.68 -20.05
C GLN A 103 3.04 -0.54 -19.81
N SER A 104 3.47 -1.74 -20.25
CA SER A 104 2.72 -2.96 -19.98
C SER A 104 2.73 -3.33 -18.48
N ALA A 105 3.81 -3.02 -17.76
CA ALA A 105 3.87 -3.20 -16.32
C ALA A 105 2.94 -2.22 -15.59
N LEU A 106 2.82 -0.96 -16.05
CA LEU A 106 1.83 -0.02 -15.53
C LEU A 106 0.40 -0.56 -15.72
N THR A 107 0.10 -1.06 -16.91
CA THR A 107 -1.20 -1.69 -17.19
C THR A 107 -1.47 -2.86 -16.24
N ALA A 108 -0.48 -3.71 -16.00
CA ALA A 108 -0.61 -4.85 -15.10
C ALA A 108 -0.79 -4.43 -13.62
N ILE A 109 -0.15 -3.33 -13.20
CA ILE A 109 -0.37 -2.75 -11.87
C ILE A 109 -1.82 -2.26 -11.73
N VAL A 110 -2.33 -1.49 -12.70
CA VAL A 110 -3.71 -0.97 -12.68
C VAL A 110 -4.72 -2.13 -12.64
N LEU A 111 -4.54 -3.15 -13.49
CA LEU A 111 -5.37 -4.35 -13.49
C LEU A 111 -5.29 -5.07 -12.13
N GLY A 112 -4.10 -5.17 -11.54
CA GLY A 112 -3.91 -5.73 -10.20
C GLY A 112 -4.73 -5.00 -9.13
N VAL A 113 -4.77 -3.67 -9.17
CA VAL A 113 -5.60 -2.87 -8.25
C VAL A 113 -7.09 -3.10 -8.51
N CYS A 114 -7.53 -3.11 -9.78
CA CYS A 114 -8.93 -3.40 -10.14
C CYS A 114 -9.38 -4.77 -9.64
N ASP A 115 -8.56 -5.80 -9.83
CA ASP A 115 -8.89 -7.16 -9.38
C ASP A 115 -8.87 -7.30 -7.87
N PHE A 116 -7.93 -6.62 -7.20
CA PHE A 116 -7.91 -6.58 -5.74
C PHE A 116 -9.20 -5.97 -5.19
N LEU A 117 -9.65 -4.85 -5.76
CA LEU A 117 -10.91 -4.21 -5.38
C LEU A 117 -12.11 -5.13 -5.66
N ALA A 118 -12.17 -5.74 -6.84
CA ALA A 118 -13.26 -6.64 -7.24
C ALA A 118 -13.31 -7.94 -6.44
N GLY A 119 -12.15 -8.49 -6.07
CA GLY A 119 -12.02 -9.76 -5.33
C GLY A 119 -11.99 -9.60 -3.81
N SER A 120 -12.05 -8.37 -3.29
CA SER A 120 -12.03 -8.15 -1.85
C SER A 120 -13.42 -8.36 -1.24
N PRO A 121 -13.59 -9.30 -0.29
CA PRO A 121 -14.87 -9.53 0.38
C PRO A 121 -15.32 -8.34 1.25
N CYS A 122 -14.44 -7.36 1.43
CA CYS A 122 -14.67 -6.18 2.28
C CYS A 122 -15.40 -5.04 1.56
N HIS A 123 -15.66 -5.15 0.25
CA HIS A 123 -16.35 -4.13 -0.55
C HIS A 123 -17.86 -4.41 -0.70
N GLY A 124 -18.56 -4.74 0.39
CA GLY A 124 -20.02 -4.81 0.43
C GLY A 124 -20.62 -3.56 1.09
N PRO A 125 -21.88 -3.18 0.77
CA PRO A 125 -22.52 -1.95 1.27
C PRO A 125 -22.69 -1.88 2.79
N SER A 126 -22.28 -2.89 3.54
CA SER A 126 -22.47 -3.04 4.98
C SER A 126 -21.20 -3.27 5.79
N ARG A 127 -20.03 -3.44 5.17
CA ARG A 127 -18.84 -3.90 5.89
C ARG A 127 -17.76 -2.84 6.01
N ASP A 128 -17.58 -2.44 7.25
CA ASP A 128 -16.43 -1.80 7.87
C ASP A 128 -15.85 -0.55 7.19
N ARG A 129 -16.54 0.57 7.38
CA ARG A 129 -15.99 1.91 7.09
C ARG A 129 -14.63 2.15 7.74
N GLN A 130 -14.33 1.44 8.84
CA GLN A 130 -13.02 1.56 9.52
C GLN A 130 -11.89 0.84 8.77
N MET A 131 -12.18 -0.23 8.03
CA MET A 131 -11.16 -0.95 7.26
C MET A 131 -10.74 -0.21 5.99
N GLU A 132 -11.67 0.48 5.34
CA GLU A 132 -11.46 1.07 4.01
C GLU A 132 -10.23 1.98 3.93
N PRO A 133 -10.00 2.95 4.84
CA PRO A 133 -8.82 3.81 4.78
C PRO A 133 -7.50 3.04 4.94
N HIS A 134 -7.49 2.00 5.78
CA HIS A 134 -6.30 1.18 6.02
C HIS A 134 -5.99 0.25 4.83
N MET A 135 -7.03 -0.29 4.19
CA MET A 135 -6.86 -1.06 2.95
C MET A 135 -6.35 -0.20 1.81
N GLU A 136 -6.90 1.01 1.65
CA GLU A 136 -6.47 2.02 0.69
C GLU A 136 -5.00 2.37 0.91
N SER A 137 -4.62 2.73 2.14
CA SER A 137 -3.25 3.06 2.52
C SER A 137 -2.28 1.92 2.19
N ALA A 138 -2.65 0.67 2.51
CA ALA A 138 -1.82 -0.50 2.27
C ALA A 138 -1.59 -0.76 0.76
N VAL A 139 -2.64 -0.70 -0.06
CA VAL A 139 -2.53 -0.90 -1.51
C VAL A 139 -1.72 0.21 -2.16
N VAL A 140 -2.00 1.47 -1.81
CA VAL A 140 -1.26 2.63 -2.31
C VAL A 140 0.22 2.55 -1.94
N ALA A 141 0.55 2.10 -0.72
CA ALA A 141 1.93 1.94 -0.28
C ALA A 141 2.70 0.89 -1.13
N VAL A 142 2.07 -0.25 -1.44
CA VAL A 142 2.68 -1.29 -2.30
C VAL A 142 2.90 -0.75 -3.72
N VAL A 143 1.89 -0.13 -4.34
CA VAL A 143 2.03 0.48 -5.68
C VAL A 143 3.12 1.54 -5.68
N ARG A 144 3.12 2.44 -4.68
CA ARG A 144 4.15 3.48 -4.54
C ARG A 144 5.55 2.89 -4.45
N GLN A 145 5.75 1.85 -3.64
CA GLN A 145 7.06 1.21 -3.50
C GLN A 145 7.54 0.58 -4.80
N MET A 146 6.65 -0.08 -5.54
CA MET A 146 6.96 -0.67 -6.84
C MET A 146 7.34 0.40 -7.87
N LEU A 147 6.54 1.47 -7.98
CA LEU A 147 6.84 2.60 -8.86
C LEU A 147 8.15 3.28 -8.49
N LEU A 148 8.38 3.54 -7.20
CA LEU A 148 9.59 4.19 -6.71
C LEU A 148 10.84 3.37 -7.04
N SER A 149 10.76 2.04 -6.86
CA SER A 149 11.87 1.15 -7.19
C SER A 149 12.24 1.23 -8.68
N GLY A 150 11.26 1.20 -9.58
CA GLY A 150 11.49 1.34 -11.02
C GLY A 150 12.02 2.73 -11.41
N LEU A 151 11.43 3.80 -10.86
CA LEU A 151 11.87 5.18 -11.13
C LEU A 151 13.28 5.48 -10.60
N LYS A 152 13.75 4.77 -9.58
CA LYS A 152 15.15 4.86 -9.11
C LYS A 152 16.12 4.14 -10.04
N LEU A 153 15.69 3.10 -10.76
CA LEU A 153 16.50 2.44 -11.79
C LEU A 153 16.63 3.31 -13.06
N HIS A 154 15.53 3.93 -13.48
CA HIS A 154 15.47 4.83 -14.63
C HIS A 154 14.82 6.15 -14.21
N PRO A 155 15.59 7.08 -13.63
CA PRO A 155 15.07 8.36 -13.19
C PRO A 155 14.47 9.16 -14.36
N PRO A 156 13.24 9.68 -14.23
CA PRO A 156 12.64 10.49 -15.28
C PRO A 156 13.40 11.80 -15.46
N ALA A 157 13.44 12.29 -16.70
CA ALA A 157 13.99 13.61 -16.99
C ALA A 157 13.03 14.69 -16.46
N GLY A 158 13.49 15.52 -15.51
CA GLY A 158 12.66 16.62 -15.01
C GLY A 158 12.97 17.02 -13.57
N PRO A 159 12.36 18.11 -13.07
CA PRO A 159 12.63 18.63 -11.74
C PRO A 159 11.89 17.90 -10.62
N VAL A 160 10.99 16.97 -10.95
CA VAL A 160 10.15 16.27 -9.97
C VAL A 160 10.86 15.01 -9.47
N SER A 161 10.94 14.84 -8.15
CA SER A 161 11.61 13.68 -7.56
C SER A 161 10.86 12.37 -7.81
N PRO A 162 11.55 11.22 -7.91
CA PRO A 162 10.93 9.90 -8.00
C PRO A 162 9.95 9.61 -6.85
N GLU A 163 10.22 10.13 -5.67
CA GLU A 163 9.36 9.98 -4.49
C GLU A 163 8.01 10.70 -4.68
N MET A 164 8.02 11.90 -5.24
CA MET A 164 6.79 12.66 -5.51
C MET A 164 6.01 12.04 -6.68
N LEU A 165 6.69 11.63 -7.75
CA LEU A 165 6.07 10.98 -8.90
C LEU A 165 5.40 9.66 -8.48
N SER A 166 6.11 8.82 -7.74
CA SER A 166 5.56 7.55 -7.26
C SER A 166 4.36 7.76 -6.32
N ALA A 167 4.41 8.78 -5.45
CA ALA A 167 3.30 9.11 -4.57
C ALA A 167 2.07 9.58 -5.37
N ALA A 168 2.22 10.58 -6.24
CA ALA A 168 1.11 11.10 -7.05
C ALA A 168 0.50 10.01 -7.94
N THR A 169 1.33 9.21 -8.60
CA THR A 169 0.87 8.16 -9.51
C THR A 169 0.17 7.02 -8.78
N SER A 170 0.66 6.60 -7.61
CA SER A 170 0.01 5.53 -6.83
C SER A 170 -1.39 5.94 -6.38
N TRP A 171 -1.59 7.18 -5.95
CA TRP A 171 -2.90 7.71 -5.60
C TRP A 171 -3.81 7.85 -6.82
N ALA A 172 -3.29 8.28 -7.97
CA ALA A 172 -4.04 8.36 -9.21
C ALA A 172 -4.54 6.99 -9.68
N ILE A 173 -3.68 5.97 -9.63
CA ILE A 173 -4.04 4.58 -9.97
C ILE A 173 -5.15 4.08 -9.04
N TYR A 174 -4.95 4.20 -7.72
CA TYR A 174 -5.93 3.71 -6.75
C TYR A 174 -7.26 4.46 -6.85
N GLY A 175 -7.22 5.78 -6.93
CA GLY A 175 -8.41 6.62 -7.04
C GLY A 175 -9.23 6.31 -8.29
N ALA A 176 -8.59 6.16 -9.44
CA ALA A 176 -9.25 5.80 -10.69
C ALA A 176 -9.86 4.38 -10.64
N ALA A 177 -9.14 3.40 -10.08
CA ALA A 177 -9.65 2.04 -9.92
C ALA A 177 -10.82 1.99 -8.93
N LYS A 178 -10.78 2.79 -7.86
CA LYS A 178 -11.87 2.92 -6.88
C LYS A 178 -13.12 3.51 -7.49
N GLU A 179 -12.99 4.60 -8.26
CA GLU A 179 -14.09 5.23 -8.98
C GLU A 179 -14.72 4.25 -9.97
N TRP A 180 -13.90 3.55 -10.75
CA TRP A 180 -14.37 2.49 -11.65
C TRP A 180 -15.14 1.41 -10.88
N PHE A 181 -14.61 0.94 -9.75
CA PHE A 181 -15.24 -0.10 -8.97
C PHE A 181 -16.61 0.31 -8.43
N GLN A 182 -16.78 1.59 -8.07
CA GLN A 182 -18.03 2.15 -7.55
C GLN A 182 -19.04 2.49 -8.67
N THR A 183 -18.61 2.53 -9.93
CA THR A 183 -19.48 2.89 -11.06
C THR A 183 -20.46 1.73 -11.37
N PRO A 184 -21.79 1.99 -11.38
CA PRO A 184 -22.77 1.01 -11.83
C PRO A 184 -22.56 0.64 -13.32
N ASN A 185 -22.72 -0.62 -13.68
CA ASN A 185 -22.48 -1.09 -15.06
C ASN A 185 -21.11 -0.73 -15.62
N ARG A 186 -20.09 -0.78 -14.77
CA ARG A 186 -18.72 -0.42 -15.11
C ARG A 186 -18.20 -1.19 -16.33
N PRO A 187 -17.38 -0.53 -17.19
CA PRO A 187 -16.73 -1.18 -18.32
C PRO A 187 -15.72 -2.25 -17.83
N PRO A 188 -15.23 -3.13 -18.73
CA PRO A 188 -14.16 -4.07 -18.42
C PRO A 188 -12.93 -3.37 -17.82
N SER A 189 -12.25 -4.03 -16.89
CA SER A 189 -11.05 -3.49 -16.21
C SER A 189 -9.93 -3.15 -17.19
N GLU A 190 -9.85 -3.85 -18.32
CA GLU A 190 -8.87 -3.63 -19.38
C GLU A 190 -9.01 -2.27 -20.05
N GLU A 191 -10.24 -1.81 -20.31
CA GLU A 191 -10.50 -0.48 -20.88
C GLU A 191 -10.12 0.64 -19.92
N VAL A 192 -10.41 0.43 -18.63
CA VAL A 192 -10.04 1.38 -17.60
C VAL A 192 -8.53 1.41 -17.41
N ALA A 193 -7.87 0.26 -17.39
CA ALA A 193 -6.43 0.20 -17.27
C ALA A 193 -5.72 0.97 -18.40
N GLN A 194 -6.16 0.80 -19.65
CA GLN A 194 -5.63 1.57 -20.79
C GLN A 194 -5.87 3.07 -20.62
N THR A 195 -7.04 3.46 -20.11
CA THR A 195 -7.37 4.88 -19.90
C THR A 195 -6.51 5.48 -18.79
N VAL A 196 -6.39 4.79 -17.66
CA VAL A 196 -5.57 5.22 -16.52
C VAL A 196 -4.10 5.35 -16.94
N VAL A 197 -3.55 4.35 -17.65
CA VAL A 197 -2.16 4.40 -18.13
C VAL A 197 -1.93 5.62 -19.03
N ARG A 198 -2.84 5.92 -19.95
CA ARG A 198 -2.74 7.12 -20.79
C ARG A 198 -2.74 8.43 -20.01
N LEU A 199 -3.42 8.47 -18.86
CA LEU A 199 -3.45 9.65 -17.98
C LEU A 199 -2.18 9.80 -17.16
N ILE A 200 -1.59 8.69 -16.70
CA ILE A 200 -0.43 8.72 -15.79
C ILE A 200 0.91 8.68 -16.54
N ASP A 201 0.98 8.13 -17.75
CA ASP A 201 2.21 8.01 -18.53
C ASP A 201 2.91 9.36 -18.75
N PRO A 202 2.23 10.46 -19.13
CA PRO A 202 2.86 11.77 -19.22
C PRO A 202 3.37 12.34 -17.90
N ILE A 203 2.85 11.88 -16.77
CA ILE A 203 3.32 12.27 -15.44
C ILE A 203 4.65 11.59 -15.12
N LEU A 204 4.75 10.29 -15.46
CA LEU A 204 5.94 9.48 -15.24
C LEU A 204 7.05 9.78 -16.25
N HIS A 205 6.66 10.10 -17.48
CA HIS A 205 7.55 10.37 -18.60
C HIS A 205 7.25 11.75 -19.20
N PRO A 206 7.57 12.86 -18.46
CA PRO A 206 7.34 14.19 -18.99
C PRO A 206 8.14 14.39 -20.26
N ALA A 207 7.48 14.94 -21.31
CA ALA A 207 8.17 15.31 -22.54
C ALA A 207 9.32 16.27 -22.22
N PRO A 208 10.49 16.15 -22.86
CA PRO A 208 11.55 17.13 -22.68
C PRO A 208 11.02 18.53 -22.98
N SER A 209 11.23 19.45 -22.04
CA SER A 209 10.88 20.86 -22.22
C SER A 209 11.66 21.39 -23.43
N LEU A 210 10.93 21.89 -24.45
CA LEU A 210 11.50 22.57 -25.61
C LEU A 210 12.26 23.83 -25.22
#